data_11f29af75fe97465606e6d4e17290840
#
_entry.id   11f29af75fe97465606e6d4e17290840
#
_cell.length_a   1.000
_cell.length_b   1.000
_cell.length_c   1.000
_cell.angle_alpha   90.00
_cell.angle_beta   90.00
_cell.angle_gamma   90.00
#
_symmetry.space_group_name_H-M   'P 1'
#
loop_
_entity.id
_entity.type
_entity.pdbx_description
1 polymer ?
#
loop_
_entity_poly.entity_id
_entity_poly.type
_entity_poly.pdbx_seq_one_letter_code
_entity_poly.pdbx_strand_id
1 'polypeptide(L)'
;MVINRYTVSCGTCQTNHTLRISLGTDRYQEHTFPCVNCGEDMSVRLDIDFDDWGKFDNLPGFKAPKTKFSTVSNCEVCQAEGTVINLDPNFLVTENFLHDQYYFSSLHQAERLGAFERIEKTKDYFSGKQILDIFSLVGGFRNLREKLEFLIKAWSLHNRGKENLALEYLDKLAEDLFDKSYPLHESIQMFSALFIGEERSEEMKTILNEIKEAKSKNSLQYYNLRSYYLEEHVEDCLERHLESFTDYLKNYDDLLQLYLYAKQKQKIPEDISLSSKRFRNLKMFYGNIYEHITSSIFILAGINNILSGRNFDMFEQMDLKKYMTINKANRANPFKDRHSFDPVVKCLDSTLRNASHHGAMKLQINSNIIQYRSGGTGALNSISYTEYLQKCNEMMFSSCMLLIVELMILKNWI
;
A
#
# COMPACT_ATOMS: atom_id res chain seq x y z
N MET A 1 -3.12 -10.63 -21.56
CA MET A 1 -2.78 -11.26 -20.27
C MET A 1 -2.12 -12.58 -20.52
N VAL A 2 -1.05 -12.90 -19.80
CA VAL A 2 -0.35 -14.17 -19.91
C VAL A 2 -0.59 -14.95 -18.59
N ILE A 3 -1.00 -16.19 -18.70
CA ILE A 3 -1.15 -17.10 -17.59
C ILE A 3 -0.17 -18.25 -17.81
N ASN A 4 0.70 -18.49 -16.86
CA ASN A 4 1.61 -19.63 -16.87
C ASN A 4 1.02 -20.79 -16.07
N ARG A 5 1.32 -22.01 -16.49
CA ARG A 5 0.92 -23.23 -15.79
C ARG A 5 2.13 -23.95 -15.23
N TYR A 6 2.05 -24.33 -13.96
CA TYR A 6 3.05 -25.12 -13.27
C TYR A 6 2.39 -26.20 -12.44
N THR A 7 3.06 -27.31 -12.25
CA THR A 7 2.56 -28.41 -11.39
C THR A 7 3.49 -28.59 -10.21
N VAL A 8 2.89 -28.67 -9.02
CA VAL A 8 3.59 -28.86 -7.75
C VAL A 8 2.91 -29.92 -6.90
N SER A 9 3.68 -30.63 -6.11
CA SER A 9 3.20 -31.53 -5.05
C SER A 9 3.40 -30.89 -3.68
N CYS A 10 2.44 -31.08 -2.78
CA CYS A 10 2.55 -30.62 -1.39
C CYS A 10 3.63 -31.44 -0.66
N GLY A 11 4.56 -30.74 0.01
CA GLY A 11 5.62 -31.40 0.80
C GLY A 11 5.10 -32.20 1.98
N THR A 12 3.94 -31.85 2.52
CA THR A 12 3.33 -32.52 3.68
C THR A 12 2.54 -33.77 3.30
N CYS A 13 1.65 -33.73 2.30
CA CYS A 13 0.72 -34.80 1.99
C CYS A 13 0.83 -35.37 0.56
N GLN A 14 1.78 -34.88 -0.23
CA GLN A 14 2.06 -35.31 -1.61
C GLN A 14 0.91 -35.11 -2.60
N THR A 15 -0.11 -34.28 -2.24
CA THR A 15 -1.21 -33.97 -3.16
C THR A 15 -0.71 -33.03 -4.25
N ASN A 16 -1.04 -33.34 -5.51
CA ASN A 16 -0.64 -32.57 -6.68
C ASN A 16 -1.62 -31.41 -6.94
N HIS A 17 -1.06 -30.29 -7.38
CA HIS A 17 -1.78 -29.08 -7.74
C HIS A 17 -1.30 -28.55 -9.10
N THR A 18 -2.22 -28.04 -9.89
CA THR A 18 -1.93 -27.30 -11.13
C THR A 18 -2.12 -25.82 -10.87
N LEU A 19 -1.02 -25.08 -10.79
CA LEU A 19 -1.05 -23.64 -10.57
C LEU A 19 -1.26 -22.92 -11.89
N ARG A 20 -2.24 -22.03 -11.95
CA ARG A 20 -2.44 -21.08 -13.03
C ARG A 20 -2.08 -19.69 -12.48
N ILE A 21 -0.89 -19.22 -12.82
CA ILE A 21 -0.33 -17.98 -12.29
C ILE A 21 -0.44 -16.88 -13.34
N SER A 22 -1.23 -15.85 -13.04
CA SER A 22 -1.29 -14.61 -13.85
C SER A 22 0.01 -13.84 -13.71
N LEU A 23 0.52 -13.29 -14.83
CA LEU A 23 1.67 -12.42 -14.76
C LEU A 23 1.26 -11.03 -14.28
N GLY A 24 1.89 -10.60 -13.18
CA GLY A 24 1.79 -9.26 -12.65
C GLY A 24 2.69 -8.26 -13.37
N THR A 25 2.85 -7.09 -12.79
CA THR A 25 3.65 -5.99 -13.30
C THR A 25 5.06 -5.91 -12.70
N ASP A 26 5.32 -6.65 -11.63
CA ASP A 26 6.60 -6.69 -10.94
C ASP A 26 7.57 -7.72 -11.53
N ARG A 27 8.88 -7.49 -11.39
CA ARG A 27 9.94 -8.43 -11.87
C ARG A 27 9.89 -9.77 -11.16
N TYR A 28 9.31 -9.86 -9.99
CA TYR A 28 9.03 -11.13 -9.31
C TYR A 28 7.75 -11.03 -8.50
N GLN A 29 7.11 -12.16 -8.29
CA GLN A 29 5.90 -12.30 -7.49
C GLN A 29 5.96 -13.58 -6.66
N GLU A 30 5.52 -13.52 -5.42
CA GLU A 30 5.41 -14.66 -4.52
C GLU A 30 3.94 -14.96 -4.23
N HIS A 31 3.60 -16.24 -4.22
CA HIS A 31 2.27 -16.71 -3.87
C HIS A 31 2.34 -17.74 -2.77
N THR A 32 1.54 -17.55 -1.73
CA THR A 32 1.31 -18.54 -0.69
C THR A 32 -0.16 -18.94 -0.72
N PHE A 33 -0.42 -20.25 -0.75
CA PHE A 33 -1.77 -20.80 -0.86
C PHE A 33 -1.85 -22.13 -0.08
N PRO A 34 -3.02 -22.47 0.48
CA PRO A 34 -3.19 -23.72 1.20
C PRO A 34 -3.28 -24.93 0.25
N CYS A 35 -2.71 -26.06 0.67
CA CYS A 35 -2.96 -27.34 0.04
C CYS A 35 -4.44 -27.71 0.14
N VAL A 36 -5.08 -28.10 -0.97
CA VAL A 36 -6.52 -28.44 -1.00
C VAL A 36 -6.87 -29.67 -0.14
N ASN A 37 -5.89 -30.53 0.17
CA ASN A 37 -6.10 -31.74 0.94
C ASN A 37 -5.79 -31.58 2.42
N CYS A 38 -4.59 -31.08 2.78
CA CYS A 38 -4.16 -30.99 4.18
C CYS A 38 -4.26 -29.61 4.79
N GLY A 39 -4.51 -28.56 3.99
CA GLY A 39 -4.61 -27.17 4.45
C GLY A 39 -3.28 -26.50 4.77
N GLU A 40 -2.14 -27.21 4.68
CA GLU A 40 -0.83 -26.62 4.93
C GLU A 40 -0.42 -25.64 3.84
N ASP A 41 0.18 -24.53 4.22
CA ASP A 41 0.61 -23.48 3.30
C ASP A 41 1.79 -23.93 2.43
N MET A 42 1.66 -23.68 1.14
CA MET A 42 2.68 -23.89 0.11
C MET A 42 3.05 -22.53 -0.47
N SER A 43 4.33 -22.31 -0.78
CA SER A 43 4.78 -21.04 -1.36
C SER A 43 5.63 -21.25 -2.59
N VAL A 44 5.36 -20.44 -3.62
CA VAL A 44 6.06 -20.44 -4.91
C VAL A 44 6.46 -19.02 -5.30
N ARG A 45 7.47 -18.90 -6.15
CA ARG A 45 7.94 -17.63 -6.71
C ARG A 45 8.07 -17.72 -8.22
N LEU A 46 7.70 -16.64 -8.89
CA LEU A 46 7.86 -16.44 -10.31
C LEU A 46 8.72 -15.20 -10.53
N ASP A 47 9.90 -15.36 -11.11
CA ASP A 47 10.74 -14.27 -11.59
C ASP A 47 10.41 -13.99 -13.07
N ILE A 48 10.26 -12.72 -13.44
CA ILE A 48 9.75 -12.28 -14.74
C ILE A 48 10.78 -11.34 -15.39
N ASP A 49 11.22 -11.70 -16.58
CA ASP A 49 12.10 -10.89 -17.40
C ASP A 49 11.27 -10.10 -18.41
N PHE A 50 11.15 -8.80 -18.18
CA PHE A 50 10.43 -7.86 -19.04
C PHE A 50 11.30 -7.21 -20.12
N ASP A 51 12.59 -7.47 -20.17
CA ASP A 51 13.52 -6.73 -21.03
C ASP A 51 13.21 -6.89 -22.53
N ASP A 52 12.60 -8.02 -22.91
CA ASP A 52 12.12 -8.28 -24.28
C ASP A 52 10.61 -8.01 -24.46
N TRP A 53 9.88 -7.60 -23.41
CA TRP A 53 8.44 -7.40 -23.48
C TRP A 53 8.08 -6.05 -24.08
N GLY A 54 7.41 -6.07 -25.21
CA GLY A 54 6.97 -4.86 -25.92
C GLY A 54 7.97 -4.27 -26.91
N LYS A 55 9.11 -4.92 -27.16
CA LYS A 55 9.95 -4.62 -28.33
C LYS A 55 9.31 -5.27 -29.56
N PHE A 56 8.44 -4.53 -30.21
CA PHE A 56 7.81 -4.92 -31.47
C PHE A 56 8.74 -4.57 -32.64
N ASP A 57 9.75 -5.35 -32.89
CA ASP A 57 10.43 -5.35 -34.18
C ASP A 57 9.61 -6.20 -35.15
N ASN A 58 8.76 -5.51 -35.96
CA ASN A 58 7.97 -6.09 -37.05
C ASN A 58 6.98 -7.21 -36.63
N LEU A 59 5.74 -6.83 -36.33
CA LEU A 59 4.59 -7.74 -36.15
C LEU A 59 4.62 -8.97 -37.08
N PRO A 60 4.44 -10.21 -36.61
CA PRO A 60 3.27 -10.68 -35.87
C PRO A 60 3.61 -11.67 -34.74
N GLY A 61 3.23 -11.35 -33.53
CA GLY A 61 3.23 -12.29 -32.41
C GLY A 61 3.58 -11.63 -31.09
N PHE A 62 2.59 -11.57 -30.18
CA PHE A 62 2.79 -11.14 -28.81
C PHE A 62 3.80 -12.08 -28.14
N LYS A 63 5.02 -11.62 -27.89
CA LYS A 63 6.05 -12.40 -27.24
C LYS A 63 5.83 -12.30 -25.71
N ALA A 64 5.41 -13.39 -25.09
CA ALA A 64 5.29 -13.46 -23.64
C ALA A 64 6.65 -13.21 -22.98
N PRO A 65 6.72 -12.53 -21.83
CA PRO A 65 7.97 -12.35 -21.09
C PRO A 65 8.52 -13.72 -20.66
N LYS A 66 9.84 -13.81 -20.56
CA LYS A 66 10.49 -15.03 -20.04
C LYS A 66 10.23 -15.12 -18.53
N THR A 67 9.90 -16.30 -18.07
CA THR A 67 9.61 -16.55 -16.67
C THR A 67 10.45 -17.69 -16.12
N LYS A 68 10.89 -17.56 -14.85
CA LYS A 68 11.55 -18.61 -14.09
C LYS A 68 10.73 -18.92 -12.85
N PHE A 69 10.23 -20.14 -12.79
CA PHE A 69 9.46 -20.64 -11.66
C PHE A 69 10.38 -21.32 -10.63
N SER A 70 10.08 -21.12 -9.34
CA SER A 70 10.75 -21.78 -8.22
C SER A 70 9.79 -22.04 -7.07
N THR A 71 10.03 -23.10 -6.34
CA THR A 71 9.35 -23.39 -5.07
C THR A 71 10.07 -22.71 -3.92
N VAL A 72 9.32 -22.16 -2.95
CA VAL A 72 9.87 -21.43 -1.80
C VAL A 72 9.74 -22.26 -0.52
N SER A 73 8.55 -22.81 -0.23
CA SER A 73 8.34 -23.64 0.96
C SER A 73 7.24 -24.67 0.74
N ASN A 74 7.40 -25.81 1.39
CA ASN A 74 6.41 -26.90 1.51
C ASN A 74 5.81 -27.37 0.18
N CYS A 75 6.55 -27.27 -0.93
CA CYS A 75 6.15 -27.85 -2.22
C CYS A 75 7.36 -28.16 -3.10
N GLU A 76 7.17 -29.10 -4.00
CA GLU A 76 8.15 -29.52 -4.99
C GLU A 76 7.52 -29.51 -6.39
N VAL A 77 8.31 -29.21 -7.42
CA VAL A 77 7.86 -29.28 -8.82
C VAL A 77 7.59 -30.74 -9.15
N CYS A 78 6.45 -31.03 -9.74
CA CYS A 78 6.08 -32.36 -10.20
C CYS A 78 5.63 -32.34 -11.66
N GLN A 79 5.42 -33.53 -12.28
CA GLN A 79 4.90 -33.62 -13.66
C GLN A 79 3.41 -33.95 -13.71
N ALA A 80 2.86 -34.46 -12.61
CA ALA A 80 1.47 -34.88 -12.56
C ALA A 80 0.54 -33.67 -12.31
N GLU A 81 -0.49 -33.53 -13.13
CA GLU A 81 -1.55 -32.56 -12.93
C GLU A 81 -2.36 -32.87 -11.67
N GLY A 82 -2.91 -31.86 -11.05
CA GLY A 82 -3.76 -31.97 -9.87
C GLY A 82 -4.86 -30.91 -9.89
N THR A 83 -5.46 -30.65 -8.72
CA THR A 83 -6.50 -29.62 -8.60
C THR A 83 -5.95 -28.28 -9.04
N VAL A 84 -6.69 -27.59 -9.90
CA VAL A 84 -6.34 -26.26 -10.38
C VAL A 84 -6.43 -25.24 -9.24
N ILE A 85 -5.43 -24.35 -9.15
CA ILE A 85 -5.43 -23.21 -8.26
C ILE A 85 -5.07 -21.97 -9.08
N ASN A 86 -5.97 -20.99 -9.14
CA ASN A 86 -5.74 -19.70 -9.77
C ASN A 86 -5.04 -18.76 -8.82
N LEU A 87 -3.90 -18.20 -9.23
CA LEU A 87 -3.10 -17.26 -8.46
C LEU A 87 -2.89 -15.98 -9.29
N ASP A 88 -3.12 -14.84 -8.66
CA ASP A 88 -2.90 -13.54 -9.28
C ASP A 88 -2.21 -12.60 -8.28
N PRO A 89 -1.11 -11.92 -8.66
CA PRO A 89 -0.40 -11.04 -7.74
C PRO A 89 -1.09 -9.69 -7.54
N ASN A 90 -1.90 -9.26 -8.51
CA ASN A 90 -2.48 -7.91 -8.53
C ASN A 90 -3.98 -7.90 -8.24
N PHE A 91 -4.66 -9.03 -8.46
CA PHE A 91 -6.11 -9.10 -8.41
C PHE A 91 -6.60 -10.22 -7.50
N LEU A 92 -7.72 -9.97 -6.87
CA LEU A 92 -8.39 -10.95 -6.04
C LEU A 92 -9.03 -12.06 -6.89
N VAL A 93 -8.86 -13.28 -6.45
CA VAL A 93 -9.54 -14.45 -7.02
C VAL A 93 -10.69 -14.81 -6.09
N THR A 94 -11.91 -14.89 -6.62
CA THR A 94 -13.08 -15.27 -5.81
C THR A 94 -13.10 -16.79 -5.60
N GLU A 95 -13.70 -17.26 -4.50
CA GLU A 95 -13.75 -18.68 -4.15
C GLU A 95 -14.36 -19.54 -5.27
N ASN A 96 -15.39 -19.03 -5.93
CA ASN A 96 -16.06 -19.73 -7.04
C ASN A 96 -15.13 -19.97 -8.24
N PHE A 97 -14.11 -19.15 -8.42
CA PHE A 97 -13.18 -19.22 -9.55
C PHE A 97 -11.78 -19.72 -9.16
N LEU A 98 -11.56 -20.02 -7.87
CA LEU A 98 -10.25 -20.47 -7.41
C LEU A 98 -9.77 -21.74 -8.16
N HIS A 99 -10.69 -22.63 -8.52
CA HIS A 99 -10.43 -23.90 -9.18
C HIS A 99 -10.91 -23.93 -10.64
N ASP A 100 -11.34 -22.80 -11.20
CA ASP A 100 -11.80 -22.73 -12.59
C ASP A 100 -10.62 -22.72 -13.57
N GLN A 101 -10.64 -23.61 -14.54
CA GLN A 101 -9.60 -23.74 -15.57
C GLN A 101 -9.58 -22.57 -16.57
N TYR A 102 -10.66 -21.83 -16.69
CA TYR A 102 -10.87 -20.80 -17.72
C TYR A 102 -10.94 -19.37 -17.15
N TYR A 103 -10.78 -19.22 -15.85
CA TYR A 103 -10.88 -17.93 -15.20
C TYR A 103 -9.72 -16.99 -15.55
N PHE A 104 -10.05 -15.70 -15.73
CA PHE A 104 -9.11 -14.61 -15.99
C PHE A 104 -9.35 -13.50 -14.98
N SER A 105 -8.66 -13.54 -13.84
CA SER A 105 -8.83 -12.65 -12.70
C SER A 105 -8.76 -11.17 -13.08
N SER A 106 -7.79 -10.76 -13.89
CA SER A 106 -7.61 -9.37 -14.26
C SER A 106 -8.74 -8.82 -15.15
N LEU A 107 -9.32 -9.62 -16.06
CA LEU A 107 -10.47 -9.19 -16.86
C LEU A 107 -11.69 -8.98 -15.99
N HIS A 108 -11.96 -9.94 -15.12
CA HIS A 108 -13.10 -9.88 -14.21
C HIS A 108 -12.99 -8.71 -13.22
N GLN A 109 -11.80 -8.46 -12.69
CA GLN A 109 -11.57 -7.32 -11.80
C GLN A 109 -11.60 -5.99 -12.55
N ALA A 110 -11.09 -5.92 -13.78
CA ALA A 110 -11.22 -4.73 -14.63
C ALA A 110 -12.68 -4.33 -14.85
N GLU A 111 -13.55 -5.33 -15.11
CA GLU A 111 -15.00 -5.13 -15.20
C GLU A 111 -15.58 -4.61 -13.87
N ARG A 112 -15.30 -5.27 -12.76
CA ARG A 112 -15.76 -4.87 -11.41
C ARG A 112 -15.31 -3.47 -11.00
N LEU A 113 -14.11 -3.06 -11.39
CA LEU A 113 -13.58 -1.72 -11.12
C LEU A 113 -14.06 -0.66 -12.13
N GLY A 114 -14.97 -1.03 -13.03
CA GLY A 114 -15.55 -0.11 -14.00
C GLY A 114 -14.56 0.38 -15.07
N ALA A 115 -13.48 -0.37 -15.32
CA ALA A 115 -12.48 0.02 -16.31
C ALA A 115 -13.07 0.08 -17.71
N PHE A 116 -13.97 -0.83 -18.07
CA PHE A 116 -14.63 -0.86 -19.37
C PHE A 116 -15.63 0.29 -19.56
N GLU A 117 -16.38 0.66 -18.51
CA GLU A 117 -17.30 1.80 -18.55
C GLU A 117 -16.58 3.14 -18.78
N ARG A 118 -15.35 3.27 -18.23
CA ARG A 118 -14.53 4.47 -18.45
C ARG A 118 -14.06 4.59 -19.90
N ILE A 119 -13.82 3.48 -20.57
CA ILE A 119 -13.40 3.43 -21.97
C ILE A 119 -14.54 3.82 -22.90
N GLU A 120 -15.75 3.29 -22.67
CA GLU A 120 -16.92 3.63 -23.48
C GLU A 120 -17.25 5.13 -23.42
N LYS A 121 -16.97 5.78 -22.28
CA LYS A 121 -17.18 7.23 -22.12
C LYS A 121 -16.18 8.09 -22.90
N THR A 122 -15.01 7.57 -23.27
CA THR A 122 -13.96 8.35 -23.96
C THR A 122 -14.11 8.36 -25.49
N LYS A 123 -15.07 7.66 -26.05
CA LYS A 123 -15.44 7.62 -27.49
C LYS A 123 -14.32 7.34 -28.50
N ASP A 124 -13.13 6.97 -28.07
CA ASP A 124 -12.02 6.64 -28.96
C ASP A 124 -11.84 5.13 -29.10
N TYR A 125 -11.88 4.65 -30.34
CA TYR A 125 -11.71 3.24 -30.67
C TYR A 125 -10.37 2.69 -30.20
N PHE A 126 -10.37 1.46 -29.69
CA PHE A 126 -9.26 0.70 -29.15
C PHE A 126 -7.95 0.86 -29.95
N SER A 127 -7.05 1.69 -29.47
CA SER A 127 -5.64 1.60 -29.81
C SER A 127 -4.91 0.72 -28.78
N GLY A 128 -3.84 0.05 -29.20
CA GLY A 128 -3.02 -0.75 -28.25
C GLY A 128 -2.52 0.06 -27.05
N LYS A 129 -2.44 1.40 -27.17
CA LYS A 129 -2.11 2.33 -26.11
C LYS A 129 -3.22 2.40 -25.04
N GLN A 130 -4.50 2.38 -25.44
CA GLN A 130 -5.63 2.42 -24.50
C GLN A 130 -5.77 1.14 -23.68
N ILE A 131 -5.43 -0.02 -24.26
CA ILE A 131 -5.37 -1.28 -23.50
C ILE A 131 -4.26 -1.22 -22.46
N LEU A 132 -3.11 -0.64 -22.78
CA LEU A 132 -2.00 -0.41 -21.83
C LEU A 132 -2.40 0.62 -20.77
N ASP A 133 -3.15 1.66 -21.12
CA ASP A 133 -3.67 2.66 -20.18
C ASP A 133 -4.71 2.06 -19.23
N ILE A 134 -5.53 1.08 -19.67
CA ILE A 134 -6.42 0.33 -18.77
C ILE A 134 -5.62 -0.50 -17.78
N PHE A 135 -4.60 -1.21 -18.24
CA PHE A 135 -3.74 -1.98 -17.34
C PHE A 135 -2.94 -1.08 -16.40
N SER A 136 -2.57 0.13 -16.82
CA SER A 136 -1.94 1.12 -15.94
C SER A 136 -2.93 1.72 -14.95
N LEU A 137 -4.18 1.99 -15.35
CA LEU A 137 -5.26 2.45 -14.47
C LEU A 137 -5.67 1.37 -13.45
N VAL A 138 -5.69 0.10 -13.86
CA VAL A 138 -6.08 -1.03 -13.03
C VAL A 138 -4.90 -1.60 -12.25
N GLY A 139 -3.68 -1.58 -12.81
CA GLY A 139 -2.47 -2.20 -12.23
C GLY A 139 -1.63 -1.28 -11.34
N GLY A 140 -1.95 0.03 -11.24
CA GLY A 140 -1.04 0.96 -10.58
C GLY A 140 0.25 1.16 -11.39
N PHE A 141 1.37 1.44 -10.74
CA PHE A 141 2.64 1.58 -11.44
C PHE A 141 3.17 0.24 -11.93
N ARG A 142 3.69 0.24 -13.12
CA ARG A 142 4.54 -0.85 -13.58
C ARG A 142 5.75 -0.96 -12.64
N ASN A 143 6.02 -2.17 -12.13
CA ASN A 143 7.12 -2.43 -11.20
C ASN A 143 7.05 -1.62 -9.88
N LEU A 144 5.87 -1.45 -9.29
CA LEU A 144 5.71 -0.70 -8.04
C LEU A 144 6.64 -1.20 -6.92
N ARG A 145 6.83 -2.52 -6.79
CA ARG A 145 7.76 -3.12 -5.82
C ARG A 145 9.18 -2.60 -6.03
N GLU A 146 9.70 -2.70 -7.25
CA GLU A 146 11.07 -2.27 -7.59
C GLU A 146 11.26 -0.77 -7.33
N LYS A 147 10.27 0.05 -7.69
CA LYS A 147 10.31 1.50 -7.45
C LYS A 147 10.31 1.83 -5.95
N LEU A 148 9.54 1.11 -5.17
CA LEU A 148 9.55 1.24 -3.71
C LEU A 148 10.91 0.82 -3.12
N GLU A 149 11.51 -0.27 -3.62
CA GLU A 149 12.86 -0.71 -3.22
C GLU A 149 13.92 0.36 -3.53
N PHE A 150 13.86 0.99 -4.70
CA PHE A 150 14.78 2.08 -5.07
C PHE A 150 14.60 3.29 -4.16
N LEU A 151 13.36 3.70 -3.88
CA LEU A 151 13.07 4.82 -2.99
C LEU A 151 13.63 4.58 -1.58
N ILE A 152 13.33 3.43 -0.99
CA ILE A 152 13.81 3.05 0.35
C ILE A 152 15.34 3.04 0.38
N LYS A 153 15.96 2.50 -0.68
CA LYS A 153 17.42 2.43 -0.76
C LYS A 153 18.07 3.81 -0.89
N ALA A 154 17.52 4.67 -1.76
CA ALA A 154 17.99 6.04 -1.92
C ALA A 154 17.89 6.81 -0.61
N TRP A 155 16.74 6.74 0.06
CA TRP A 155 16.50 7.39 1.34
C TRP A 155 17.47 6.91 2.44
N SER A 156 17.63 5.60 2.58
CA SER A 156 18.57 5.01 3.55
C SER A 156 20.04 5.40 3.29
N LEU A 157 20.44 5.51 2.01
CA LEU A 157 21.80 5.95 1.65
C LEU A 157 22.02 7.43 1.93
N HIS A 158 21.03 8.27 1.63
CA HIS A 158 21.04 9.70 1.95
C HIS A 158 21.25 9.93 3.45
N ASN A 159 20.45 9.27 4.30
CA ASN A 159 20.58 9.37 5.78
C ASN A 159 21.94 8.91 6.31
N ARG A 160 22.70 8.14 5.51
CA ARG A 160 24.07 7.71 5.83
C ARG A 160 25.15 8.60 5.19
N GLY A 161 24.77 9.74 4.60
CA GLY A 161 25.69 10.65 3.91
C GLY A 161 26.30 10.09 2.62
N LYS A 162 25.67 9.09 1.98
CA LYS A 162 26.11 8.46 0.74
C LYS A 162 25.38 9.04 -0.48
N GLU A 163 25.48 10.36 -0.65
CA GLU A 163 24.70 11.13 -1.64
C GLU A 163 24.82 10.59 -3.07
N ASN A 164 26.05 10.32 -3.54
CA ASN A 164 26.26 9.84 -4.92
C ASN A 164 25.56 8.49 -5.17
N LEU A 165 25.61 7.58 -4.20
CA LEU A 165 24.93 6.29 -4.31
C LEU A 165 23.39 6.46 -4.20
N ALA A 166 22.93 7.42 -3.41
CA ALA A 166 21.49 7.73 -3.34
C ALA A 166 20.98 8.24 -4.69
N LEU A 167 21.74 9.12 -5.37
CA LEU A 167 21.39 9.64 -6.70
C LEU A 167 21.27 8.52 -7.75
N GLU A 168 22.14 7.52 -7.75
CA GLU A 168 22.04 6.38 -8.68
C GLU A 168 20.69 5.62 -8.54
N TYR A 169 20.15 5.51 -7.32
CA TYR A 169 18.85 4.89 -7.09
C TYR A 169 17.68 5.83 -7.44
N LEU A 170 17.86 7.15 -7.26
CA LEU A 170 16.87 8.14 -7.71
C LEU A 170 16.78 8.20 -9.23
N ASP A 171 17.90 8.04 -9.94
CA ASP A 171 17.92 7.93 -11.40
C ASP A 171 17.12 6.71 -11.87
N LYS A 172 17.36 5.53 -11.26
CA LYS A 172 16.58 4.31 -11.55
C LYS A 172 15.10 4.45 -11.21
N LEU A 173 14.78 5.17 -10.14
CA LEU A 173 13.39 5.47 -9.79
C LEU A 173 12.73 6.33 -10.87
N ALA A 174 13.47 7.28 -11.42
CA ALA A 174 12.97 8.25 -12.39
C ALA A 174 12.76 7.67 -13.80
N GLU A 175 13.55 6.67 -14.22
CA GLU A 175 13.54 6.12 -15.59
C GLU A 175 12.13 5.82 -16.15
N ASP A 176 11.22 5.30 -15.32
CA ASP A 176 9.87 4.93 -15.73
C ASP A 176 8.76 5.84 -15.17
N LEU A 177 9.07 6.70 -14.20
CA LEU A 177 8.06 7.46 -13.46
C LEU A 177 8.08 8.96 -13.75
N PHE A 178 9.25 9.50 -14.11
CA PHE A 178 9.46 10.95 -14.21
C PHE A 178 10.22 11.29 -15.49
N ASP A 179 10.05 12.52 -15.96
CA ASP A 179 10.78 13.02 -17.14
C ASP A 179 12.28 13.23 -16.88
N LYS A 180 12.67 13.33 -15.61
CA LYS A 180 14.04 13.53 -15.14
C LYS A 180 14.19 13.12 -13.68
N SER A 181 15.44 12.96 -13.21
CA SER A 181 15.75 12.80 -11.80
C SER A 181 15.45 14.06 -10.99
N TYR A 182 14.99 13.84 -9.77
CA TYR A 182 14.67 14.88 -8.80
C TYR A 182 15.47 14.66 -7.50
N PRO A 183 15.71 15.72 -6.71
CA PRO A 183 16.25 15.57 -5.35
C PRO A 183 15.40 14.64 -4.49
N LEU A 184 16.00 14.02 -3.48
CA LEU A 184 15.37 12.99 -2.66
C LEU A 184 13.97 13.37 -2.17
N HIS A 185 13.81 14.54 -1.53
CA HIS A 185 12.52 14.93 -0.96
C HIS A 185 11.43 15.14 -2.03
N GLU A 186 11.81 15.66 -3.20
CA GLU A 186 10.89 15.81 -4.33
C GLU A 186 10.50 14.43 -4.90
N SER A 187 11.48 13.53 -5.05
CA SER A 187 11.23 12.15 -5.48
C SER A 187 10.30 11.40 -4.52
N ILE A 188 10.49 11.55 -3.19
CA ILE A 188 9.63 10.98 -2.18
C ILE A 188 8.20 11.55 -2.29
N GLN A 189 8.07 12.87 -2.44
CA GLN A 189 6.77 13.51 -2.58
C GLN A 189 6.04 13.04 -3.84
N MET A 190 6.73 13.01 -4.99
CA MET A 190 6.15 12.57 -6.25
C MET A 190 5.75 11.10 -6.21
N PHE A 191 6.61 10.23 -5.67
CA PHE A 191 6.27 8.83 -5.47
C PHE A 191 5.05 8.66 -4.55
N SER A 192 5.00 9.38 -3.42
CA SER A 192 3.87 9.33 -2.50
C SER A 192 2.57 9.78 -3.16
N ALA A 193 2.61 10.85 -3.96
CA ALA A 193 1.46 11.34 -4.72
C ALA A 193 0.97 10.32 -5.75
N LEU A 194 1.88 9.69 -6.48
CA LEU A 194 1.57 8.62 -7.42
C LEU A 194 1.01 7.39 -6.71
N PHE A 195 1.58 7.03 -5.55
CA PHE A 195 1.13 5.88 -4.75
C PHE A 195 -0.32 6.05 -4.29
N ILE A 196 -0.71 7.22 -3.78
CA ILE A 196 -2.10 7.49 -3.38
C ILE A 196 -3.06 7.66 -4.58
N GLY A 197 -2.56 8.06 -5.75
CA GLY A 197 -3.28 8.15 -7.01
C GLY A 197 -4.14 9.39 -7.19
N GLU A 198 -4.66 9.54 -8.40
CA GLU A 198 -5.53 10.68 -8.77
C GLU A 198 -6.86 10.65 -8.01
N GLU A 199 -7.36 9.46 -7.68
CA GLU A 199 -8.62 9.25 -6.98
C GLU A 199 -8.68 9.91 -5.60
N ARG A 200 -7.50 10.19 -5.02
CA ARG A 200 -7.35 10.85 -3.71
C ARG A 200 -6.77 12.26 -3.81
N SER A 201 -6.58 12.76 -5.04
CA SER A 201 -6.01 14.09 -5.26
C SER A 201 -6.85 15.21 -4.66
N GLU A 202 -8.18 15.10 -4.68
CA GLU A 202 -9.08 16.09 -4.08
C GLU A 202 -8.98 16.13 -2.55
N GLU A 203 -8.81 14.95 -1.91
CA GLU A 203 -8.55 14.88 -0.47
C GLU A 203 -7.23 15.57 -0.12
N MET A 204 -6.18 15.31 -0.89
CA MET A 204 -4.89 15.94 -0.67
C MET A 204 -4.94 17.46 -0.90
N LYS A 205 -5.61 17.93 -1.97
CA LYS A 205 -5.84 19.35 -2.22
C LYS A 205 -6.57 20.03 -1.06
N THR A 206 -7.59 19.36 -0.50
CA THR A 206 -8.34 19.88 0.64
C THR A 206 -7.43 20.11 1.85
N ILE A 207 -6.57 19.12 2.18
CA ILE A 207 -5.59 19.27 3.27
C ILE A 207 -4.61 20.42 2.98
N LEU A 208 -4.06 20.49 1.76
CA LEU A 208 -3.11 21.54 1.38
C LEU A 208 -3.73 22.94 1.41
N ASN A 209 -5.01 23.07 1.08
CA ASN A 209 -5.73 24.35 1.19
C ASN A 209 -5.87 24.82 2.64
N GLU A 210 -6.13 23.92 3.59
CA GLU A 210 -6.14 24.25 5.03
C GLU A 210 -4.76 24.78 5.48
N ILE A 211 -3.68 24.20 4.99
CA ILE A 211 -2.33 24.68 5.34
C ILE A 211 -2.06 26.06 4.74
N LYS A 212 -2.46 26.30 3.47
CA LYS A 212 -2.37 27.63 2.85
C LYS A 212 -3.18 28.66 3.61
N GLU A 213 -4.40 28.31 4.02
CA GLU A 213 -5.27 29.17 4.81
C GLU A 213 -4.63 29.50 6.17
N ALA A 214 -4.08 28.50 6.88
CA ALA A 214 -3.39 28.71 8.14
C ALA A 214 -2.20 29.69 7.99
N LYS A 215 -1.37 29.49 6.95
CA LYS A 215 -0.25 30.38 6.63
C LYS A 215 -0.73 31.81 6.33
N SER A 216 -1.81 31.95 5.56
CA SER A 216 -2.39 33.27 5.23
C SER A 216 -3.01 33.94 6.46
N LYS A 217 -3.70 33.18 7.31
CA LYS A 217 -4.40 33.68 8.49
C LYS A 217 -3.45 34.18 9.58
N ASN A 218 -2.36 33.45 9.84
CA ASN A 218 -1.34 33.84 10.79
C ASN A 218 0.04 33.27 10.42
N SER A 219 0.74 34.01 9.55
CA SER A 219 2.04 33.59 9.05
C SER A 219 3.09 33.40 10.15
N LEU A 220 3.06 34.22 11.21
CA LEU A 220 3.98 34.09 12.34
C LEU A 220 3.81 32.74 13.02
N GLN A 221 2.58 32.37 13.35
CA GLN A 221 2.30 31.08 13.99
C GLN A 221 2.59 29.89 13.08
N TYR A 222 2.37 30.02 11.78
CA TYR A 222 2.76 29.02 10.80
C TYR A 222 4.28 28.81 10.79
N TYR A 223 5.07 29.89 10.76
CA TYR A 223 6.53 29.76 10.80
C TYR A 223 7.05 29.26 12.14
N ASN A 224 6.40 29.59 13.25
CA ASN A 224 6.72 29.01 14.57
C ASN A 224 6.48 27.49 14.59
N LEU A 225 5.34 27.00 14.05
CA LEU A 225 5.08 25.57 13.89
C LEU A 225 6.13 24.90 13.00
N ARG A 226 6.50 25.54 11.88
CA ARG A 226 7.54 25.04 10.99
C ARG A 226 8.90 24.95 11.68
N SER A 227 9.31 25.99 12.41
CA SER A 227 10.57 25.97 13.16
C SER A 227 10.58 24.87 14.22
N TYR A 228 9.52 24.75 14.99
CA TYR A 228 9.34 23.66 15.96
C TYR A 228 9.47 22.28 15.33
N TYR A 229 8.83 22.07 14.15
CA TYR A 229 8.95 20.82 13.42
C TYR A 229 10.39 20.54 12.98
N LEU A 230 11.07 21.56 12.41
CA LEU A 230 12.43 21.43 11.90
C LEU A 230 13.47 21.18 13.00
N GLU A 231 13.31 21.80 14.14
CA GLU A 231 14.29 21.76 15.23
C GLU A 231 14.16 20.50 16.09
N GLU A 232 12.93 20.01 16.27
CA GLU A 232 12.64 18.98 17.28
C GLU A 232 12.18 17.63 16.69
N HIS A 233 11.64 17.58 15.44
CA HIS A 233 10.87 16.43 15.00
C HIS A 233 11.15 15.91 13.59
N VAL A 234 11.79 16.68 12.72
CA VAL A 234 11.89 16.34 11.29
C VAL A 234 12.56 14.98 11.05
N GLU A 235 13.68 14.72 11.71
CA GLU A 235 14.44 13.47 11.55
C GLU A 235 13.59 12.26 11.97
N ASP A 236 13.02 12.32 13.17
CA ASP A 236 12.17 11.26 13.71
C ASP A 236 10.92 11.01 12.86
N CYS A 237 10.28 12.07 12.34
CA CYS A 237 9.09 11.94 11.50
C CYS A 237 9.43 11.29 10.15
N LEU A 238 10.48 11.76 9.49
CA LEU A 238 10.91 11.19 8.21
C LEU A 238 11.36 9.74 8.36
N GLU A 239 12.08 9.38 9.43
CA GLU A 239 12.49 8.00 9.69
C GLU A 239 11.27 7.08 9.90
N ARG A 240 10.23 7.50 10.62
CA ARG A 240 8.98 6.73 10.77
C ARG A 240 8.29 6.46 9.42
N HIS A 241 8.31 7.42 8.50
CA HIS A 241 7.78 7.19 7.15
C HIS A 241 8.64 6.19 6.37
N LEU A 242 9.97 6.26 6.46
CA LEU A 242 10.87 5.27 5.86
C LEU A 242 10.60 3.86 6.41
N GLU A 243 10.42 3.74 7.74
CA GLU A 243 10.05 2.48 8.39
C GLU A 243 8.69 1.98 7.88
N SER A 244 7.69 2.86 7.72
CA SER A 244 6.38 2.50 7.18
C SER A 244 6.46 1.97 5.76
N PHE A 245 7.25 2.60 4.88
CA PHE A 245 7.51 2.10 3.53
C PHE A 245 8.24 0.76 3.54
N THR A 246 9.24 0.62 4.40
CA THR A 246 10.00 -0.63 4.55
C THR A 246 9.10 -1.78 5.03
N ASP A 247 8.23 -1.52 6.00
CA ASP A 247 7.29 -2.52 6.53
C ASP A 247 6.18 -2.84 5.50
N TYR A 248 5.73 -1.86 4.71
CA TYR A 248 4.83 -2.10 3.58
C TYR A 248 5.47 -3.03 2.56
N LEU A 249 6.73 -2.78 2.17
CA LEU A 249 7.46 -3.63 1.22
C LEU A 249 7.60 -5.08 1.72
N LYS A 250 7.85 -5.28 3.01
CA LYS A 250 7.90 -6.64 3.59
C LYS A 250 6.58 -7.41 3.49
N ASN A 251 5.46 -6.70 3.42
CA ASN A 251 4.10 -7.26 3.35
C ASN A 251 3.46 -7.04 1.96
N TYR A 252 4.26 -6.70 0.97
CA TYR A 252 3.82 -6.22 -0.34
C TYR A 252 2.84 -7.16 -1.03
N ASP A 253 3.16 -8.46 -1.10
CA ASP A 253 2.34 -9.45 -1.82
C ASP A 253 0.92 -9.60 -1.23
N ASP A 254 0.80 -9.47 0.10
CA ASP A 254 -0.50 -9.51 0.77
C ASP A 254 -1.29 -8.21 0.53
N LEU A 255 -0.62 -7.06 0.60
CA LEU A 255 -1.26 -5.74 0.52
C LEU A 255 -1.64 -5.37 -0.90
N LEU A 256 -0.85 -5.78 -1.90
CA LEU A 256 -1.05 -5.41 -3.30
C LEU A 256 -2.40 -5.88 -3.85
N GLN A 257 -2.88 -7.05 -3.45
CA GLN A 257 -4.15 -7.60 -3.93
C GLN A 257 -5.36 -6.69 -3.62
N LEU A 258 -5.29 -5.94 -2.53
CA LEU A 258 -6.33 -4.99 -2.13
C LEU A 258 -5.97 -3.53 -2.37
N TYR A 259 -4.74 -3.25 -2.81
CA TYR A 259 -4.27 -1.89 -3.06
C TYR A 259 -5.19 -1.11 -3.99
N LEU A 260 -5.64 -1.71 -5.09
CA LEU A 260 -6.51 -1.03 -6.06
C LEU A 260 -7.91 -0.74 -5.50
N TYR A 261 -8.47 -1.67 -4.71
CA TYR A 261 -9.75 -1.43 -4.03
C TYR A 261 -9.65 -0.28 -3.04
N ALA A 262 -8.59 -0.26 -2.24
CA ALA A 262 -8.33 0.81 -1.30
C ALA A 262 -8.03 2.15 -2.01
N LYS A 263 -7.22 2.14 -3.09
CA LYS A 263 -6.90 3.31 -3.91
C LYS A 263 -8.14 3.94 -4.51
N GLN A 264 -9.03 3.12 -5.08
CA GLN A 264 -10.27 3.56 -5.73
C GLN A 264 -11.46 3.68 -4.77
N LYS A 265 -11.27 3.44 -3.47
CA LYS A 265 -12.32 3.45 -2.44
C LYS A 265 -13.51 2.52 -2.77
N GLN A 266 -13.23 1.41 -3.45
CA GLN A 266 -14.23 0.44 -3.83
C GLN A 266 -14.54 -0.54 -2.69
N LYS A 267 -15.80 -0.98 -2.63
CA LYS A 267 -16.22 -2.03 -1.69
C LYS A 267 -15.60 -3.36 -2.14
N ILE A 268 -15.02 -4.06 -1.17
CA ILE A 268 -14.46 -5.39 -1.41
C ILE A 268 -15.61 -6.39 -1.59
N PRO A 269 -15.56 -7.27 -2.59
CA PRO A 269 -16.51 -8.39 -2.71
C PRO A 269 -16.42 -9.33 -1.50
N GLU A 270 -17.53 -9.98 -1.14
CA GLU A 270 -17.60 -10.85 0.05
C GLU A 270 -17.00 -12.25 -0.18
N ASP A 271 -16.98 -12.70 -1.45
CA ASP A 271 -16.60 -14.05 -1.89
C ASP A 271 -15.13 -14.14 -2.36
N ILE A 272 -14.18 -13.67 -1.54
CA ILE A 272 -12.78 -13.59 -1.94
C ILE A 272 -11.92 -14.64 -1.28
N SER A 273 -11.08 -15.33 -2.10
CA SER A 273 -9.95 -16.12 -1.65
C SER A 273 -8.65 -15.35 -1.81
N LEU A 274 -7.85 -15.25 -0.75
CA LEU A 274 -6.53 -14.62 -0.77
C LEU A 274 -5.45 -15.67 -0.92
N SER A 275 -4.48 -15.40 -1.79
CA SER A 275 -3.38 -16.32 -2.08
C SER A 275 -2.23 -16.23 -1.06
N SER A 276 -2.23 -15.27 -0.15
CA SER A 276 -1.19 -15.13 0.87
C SER A 276 -1.80 -14.82 2.23
N LYS A 277 -1.22 -15.34 3.30
CA LYS A 277 -1.70 -15.17 4.68
C LYS A 277 -0.54 -14.99 5.67
N ARG A 278 0.34 -14.03 5.42
CA ARG A 278 1.44 -13.71 6.36
C ARG A 278 0.95 -12.87 7.55
N PHE A 279 -0.16 -13.27 8.16
CA PHE A 279 -0.88 -12.53 9.18
C PHE A 279 0.00 -12.02 10.34
N ARG A 280 1.03 -12.78 10.73
CA ARG A 280 1.92 -12.38 11.83
C ARG A 280 2.66 -11.07 11.51
N ASN A 281 3.13 -10.91 10.28
CA ASN A 281 3.86 -9.71 9.86
C ASN A 281 2.91 -8.52 9.66
N LEU A 282 1.75 -8.78 9.03
CA LEU A 282 0.70 -7.77 8.82
C LEU A 282 0.15 -7.20 10.13
N LYS A 283 0.00 -8.04 11.13
CA LYS A 283 -0.41 -7.60 12.47
C LYS A 283 0.55 -6.56 13.03
N MET A 284 1.86 -6.77 12.92
CA MET A 284 2.87 -5.81 13.37
C MET A 284 2.87 -4.54 12.51
N PHE A 285 2.72 -4.68 11.19
CA PHE A 285 2.62 -3.55 10.28
C PHE A 285 1.52 -2.57 10.69
N TYR A 286 0.28 -3.05 10.92
CA TYR A 286 -0.83 -2.18 11.34
C TYR A 286 -0.51 -1.44 12.64
N GLY A 287 0.03 -2.13 13.64
CA GLY A 287 0.40 -1.55 14.91
C GLY A 287 1.47 -0.45 14.76
N ASN A 288 2.54 -0.73 14.01
CA ASN A 288 3.65 0.19 13.79
C ASN A 288 3.20 1.46 13.05
N ILE A 289 2.50 1.31 11.92
CA ILE A 289 2.07 2.46 11.12
C ILE A 289 1.06 3.34 11.88
N TYR A 290 0.21 2.75 12.73
CA TYR A 290 -0.66 3.50 13.62
C TYR A 290 0.16 4.38 14.59
N GLU A 291 1.22 3.81 15.19
CA GLU A 291 2.12 4.54 16.08
C GLU A 291 2.85 5.68 15.35
N HIS A 292 3.28 5.44 14.11
CA HIS A 292 3.97 6.43 13.30
C HIS A 292 3.06 7.61 12.96
N ILE A 293 1.88 7.36 12.40
CA ILE A 293 0.91 8.40 12.05
C ILE A 293 0.53 9.20 13.30
N THR A 294 0.12 8.53 14.38
CA THR A 294 -0.32 9.22 15.60
C THR A 294 0.79 9.98 16.32
N SER A 295 2.05 9.67 16.06
CA SER A 295 3.18 10.46 16.54
C SER A 295 3.42 11.71 15.71
N SER A 296 3.05 11.72 14.44
CA SER A 296 3.33 12.80 13.48
C SER A 296 2.16 13.78 13.28
N ILE A 297 0.90 13.39 13.60
CA ILE A 297 -0.29 14.25 13.37
C ILE A 297 -0.34 15.53 14.22
N PHE A 298 0.63 15.78 15.11
CA PHE A 298 0.73 17.06 15.83
C PHE A 298 0.85 18.25 14.87
N ILE A 299 1.40 18.06 13.66
CA ILE A 299 1.45 19.07 12.60
C ILE A 299 0.03 19.51 12.22
N LEU A 300 -0.89 18.57 11.99
CA LEU A 300 -2.29 18.89 11.68
C LEU A 300 -2.98 19.55 12.86
N ALA A 301 -2.66 19.14 14.09
CA ALA A 301 -3.17 19.75 15.31
C ALA A 301 -2.70 21.22 15.43
N GLY A 302 -1.44 21.51 15.14
CA GLY A 302 -0.90 22.88 15.09
C GLY A 302 -1.57 23.74 14.02
N ILE A 303 -1.77 23.20 12.81
CA ILE A 303 -2.51 23.87 11.73
C ILE A 303 -3.95 24.16 12.18
N ASN A 304 -4.64 23.20 12.81
CA ASN A 304 -5.99 23.41 13.33
C ASN A 304 -6.04 24.52 14.40
N ASN A 305 -5.05 24.64 15.27
CA ASN A 305 -4.97 25.71 16.25
C ASN A 305 -4.87 27.08 15.57
N ILE A 306 -4.00 27.23 14.55
CA ILE A 306 -3.85 28.46 13.78
C ILE A 306 -5.16 28.83 13.08
N LEU A 307 -5.81 27.88 12.42
CA LEU A 307 -7.12 28.06 11.76
C LEU A 307 -8.23 28.45 12.74
N SER A 308 -8.12 28.02 13.99
CA SER A 308 -9.05 28.37 15.06
C SER A 308 -8.70 29.71 15.75
N GLY A 309 -7.68 30.46 15.23
CA GLY A 309 -7.24 31.73 15.78
C GLY A 309 -6.38 31.65 17.04
N ARG A 310 -5.87 30.46 17.35
CA ARG A 310 -4.96 30.21 18.49
C ARG A 310 -3.49 30.22 18.02
N ASN A 311 -2.56 30.28 18.97
CA ASN A 311 -1.18 29.94 18.69
C ASN A 311 -1.08 28.47 18.32
N PHE A 312 -0.10 28.07 17.50
CA PHE A 312 0.06 26.71 17.02
C PHE A 312 0.19 25.67 18.14
N ASP A 313 0.78 26.06 19.27
CA ASP A 313 1.08 25.26 20.44
C ASP A 313 -0.01 25.29 21.54
N MET A 314 -1.12 26.01 21.32
CA MET A 314 -2.19 26.21 22.31
C MET A 314 -3.51 25.56 21.85
N PHE A 315 -3.96 24.57 22.61
CA PHE A 315 -5.27 23.94 22.45
C PHE A 315 -6.29 24.59 23.40
N GLU A 316 -7.55 24.21 23.30
CA GLU A 316 -8.60 24.74 24.20
C GLU A 316 -8.37 24.44 25.66
N GLN A 317 -7.79 23.27 25.98
CA GLN A 317 -7.65 22.76 27.35
C GLN A 317 -6.23 22.36 27.74
N MET A 318 -5.25 22.49 26.80
CA MET A 318 -3.88 22.06 27.02
C MET A 318 -2.92 22.82 26.10
N ASP A 319 -1.64 22.77 26.41
CA ASP A 319 -0.55 23.17 25.51
C ASP A 319 -0.02 21.99 24.69
N LEU A 320 0.85 22.28 23.71
CA LEU A 320 1.46 21.27 22.83
C LEU A 320 2.28 20.24 23.64
N LYS A 321 3.00 20.68 24.68
CA LYS A 321 3.81 19.79 25.50
C LYS A 321 2.94 18.72 26.17
N LYS A 322 1.80 19.11 26.73
CA LYS A 322 0.83 18.16 27.32
C LYS A 322 0.18 17.30 26.22
N TYR A 323 -0.18 17.89 25.08
CA TYR A 323 -0.72 17.15 23.93
C TYR A 323 0.24 16.02 23.48
N MET A 324 1.54 16.28 23.43
CA MET A 324 2.52 15.26 23.05
C MET A 324 2.61 14.08 24.04
N THR A 325 2.05 14.23 25.24
CA THR A 325 2.03 13.16 26.27
C THR A 325 0.71 12.42 26.41
N ILE A 326 -0.37 12.88 25.74
CA ILE A 326 -1.67 12.18 25.83
C ILE A 326 -1.61 10.84 25.09
N ASN A 327 -2.56 9.95 25.45
CA ASN A 327 -2.72 8.68 24.76
C ASN A 327 -2.91 8.90 23.25
N LYS A 328 -2.17 8.16 22.44
CA LYS A 328 -2.18 8.26 20.99
C LYS A 328 -3.58 8.08 20.37
N ALA A 329 -4.45 7.26 21.00
CA ALA A 329 -5.85 7.13 20.60
C ALA A 329 -6.66 8.44 20.64
N ASN A 330 -6.19 9.42 21.43
CA ASN A 330 -6.86 10.70 21.60
C ASN A 330 -6.21 11.86 20.83
N ARG A 331 -5.12 11.62 20.13
CA ARG A 331 -4.36 12.68 19.45
C ARG A 331 -5.12 13.35 18.30
N ALA A 332 -6.05 12.66 17.65
CA ALA A 332 -6.91 13.24 16.63
C ALA A 332 -8.10 14.05 17.20
N ASN A 333 -8.45 13.90 18.49
CA ASN A 333 -9.62 14.52 19.09
C ASN A 333 -9.64 16.06 18.98
N PRO A 334 -8.51 16.81 19.10
CA PRO A 334 -8.53 18.27 18.99
C PRO A 334 -9.00 18.82 17.65
N PHE A 335 -9.00 18.01 16.61
CA PHE A 335 -9.41 18.41 15.25
C PHE A 335 -10.41 17.43 14.60
N LYS A 336 -11.10 16.63 15.41
CA LYS A 336 -12.11 15.65 14.95
C LYS A 336 -13.23 16.27 14.11
N ASP A 337 -13.58 17.53 14.37
CA ASP A 337 -14.64 18.26 13.67
C ASP A 337 -14.12 18.95 12.38
N ARG A 338 -12.82 18.84 12.09
CA ARG A 338 -12.22 19.34 10.85
C ARG A 338 -12.12 18.23 9.83
N HIS A 339 -13.20 18.01 9.09
CA HIS A 339 -13.33 16.91 8.12
C HIS A 339 -12.32 16.94 6.98
N SER A 340 -11.66 18.09 6.73
CA SER A 340 -10.55 18.17 5.79
C SER A 340 -9.36 17.29 6.15
N PHE A 341 -9.20 16.90 7.42
CA PHE A 341 -8.15 16.00 7.90
C PHE A 341 -8.59 14.53 8.02
N ASP A 342 -9.87 14.22 7.78
CA ASP A 342 -10.40 12.85 7.78
C ASP A 342 -9.57 11.86 6.95
N PRO A 343 -9.04 12.23 5.75
CA PRO A 343 -8.23 11.32 4.94
C PRO A 343 -6.98 10.77 5.65
N VAL A 344 -6.45 11.52 6.62
CA VAL A 344 -5.28 11.09 7.42
C VAL A 344 -5.69 10.33 8.68
N VAL A 345 -6.82 10.66 9.31
CA VAL A 345 -7.12 10.17 10.67
C VAL A 345 -8.29 9.19 10.76
N LYS A 346 -9.17 9.13 9.76
CA LYS A 346 -10.38 8.30 9.81
C LYS A 346 -10.10 6.79 9.85
N CYS A 347 -8.97 6.36 9.32
CA CYS A 347 -8.55 4.95 9.34
C CYS A 347 -7.96 4.50 10.68
N LEU A 348 -7.68 5.41 11.62
CA LEU A 348 -7.06 5.14 12.91
C LEU A 348 -8.04 4.39 13.84
N ASP A 349 -7.81 3.09 14.01
CA ASP A 349 -8.58 2.25 14.94
C ASP A 349 -7.69 1.79 16.09
N SER A 350 -7.85 2.44 17.24
CA SER A 350 -7.08 2.14 18.45
C SER A 350 -7.34 0.75 19.02
N THR A 351 -8.52 0.17 18.74
CA THR A 351 -8.87 -1.19 19.20
C THR A 351 -8.07 -2.24 18.43
N LEU A 352 -8.00 -2.09 17.10
CA LEU A 352 -7.16 -2.94 16.24
C LEU A 352 -5.67 -2.80 16.59
N ARG A 353 -5.19 -1.55 16.78
CA ARG A 353 -3.79 -1.29 17.18
C ARG A 353 -3.45 -1.98 18.52
N ASN A 354 -4.28 -1.83 19.53
CA ASN A 354 -4.05 -2.46 20.83
C ASN A 354 -4.04 -4.00 20.72
N ALA A 355 -4.96 -4.57 19.94
CA ALA A 355 -4.99 -6.02 19.68
C ALA A 355 -3.73 -6.50 18.94
N SER A 356 -3.23 -5.71 17.98
CA SER A 356 -2.02 -6.01 17.21
C SER A 356 -0.78 -6.14 18.09
N HIS A 357 -0.54 -5.20 19.01
CA HIS A 357 0.63 -5.19 19.87
C HIS A 357 0.54 -6.18 21.05
N HIS A 358 -0.64 -6.37 21.63
CA HIS A 358 -0.81 -7.23 22.80
C HIS A 358 -1.07 -8.72 22.51
N GLY A 359 -0.87 -9.16 21.26
CA GLY A 359 -1.03 -10.57 20.89
C GLY A 359 -2.47 -11.09 20.95
N ALA A 360 -3.45 -10.21 21.14
CA ALA A 360 -4.86 -10.53 21.32
C ALA A 360 -5.63 -10.67 19.99
N MET A 361 -4.92 -10.99 18.91
CA MET A 361 -5.42 -11.07 17.54
C MET A 361 -5.10 -12.43 16.96
N LYS A 362 -6.13 -13.16 16.50
CA LYS A 362 -6.02 -14.52 15.93
C LYS A 362 -6.76 -14.61 14.62
N LEU A 363 -6.08 -15.08 13.57
CA LEU A 363 -6.69 -15.43 12.30
C LEU A 363 -7.29 -16.84 12.39
N GLN A 364 -8.55 -16.96 12.06
CA GLN A 364 -9.24 -18.25 11.85
C GLN A 364 -9.12 -18.61 10.38
N ILE A 365 -8.18 -19.48 10.05
CA ILE A 365 -7.77 -19.80 8.67
C ILE A 365 -8.95 -20.26 7.81
N ASN A 366 -9.83 -21.14 8.37
CA ASN A 366 -10.95 -21.70 7.62
C ASN A 366 -12.08 -20.70 7.29
N SER A 367 -12.19 -19.62 8.05
CA SER A 367 -13.26 -18.63 7.87
C SER A 367 -12.75 -17.28 7.36
N ASN A 368 -11.44 -17.09 7.20
CA ASN A 368 -10.83 -15.80 6.88
C ASN A 368 -11.23 -14.65 7.82
N ILE A 369 -11.54 -14.97 9.08
CA ILE A 369 -11.96 -14.00 10.09
C ILE A 369 -10.83 -13.81 11.10
N ILE A 370 -10.53 -12.56 11.40
CA ILE A 370 -9.66 -12.17 12.49
C ILE A 370 -10.53 -11.89 13.71
N GLN A 371 -10.30 -12.64 14.78
CA GLN A 371 -10.86 -12.36 16.11
C GLN A 371 -9.86 -11.58 16.94
N TYR A 372 -10.31 -10.53 17.62
CA TYR A 372 -9.44 -9.70 18.41
C TYR A 372 -10.12 -9.07 19.63
N ARG A 373 -9.30 -8.71 20.65
CA ARG A 373 -9.73 -8.00 21.87
C ARG A 373 -8.83 -6.80 22.10
N SER A 374 -9.40 -5.67 22.46
CA SER A 374 -8.62 -4.51 22.89
C SER A 374 -7.89 -4.82 24.20
N GLY A 375 -6.56 -4.64 24.20
CA GLY A 375 -5.73 -4.85 25.39
C GLY A 375 -5.75 -6.28 25.97
N GLY A 376 -6.24 -7.28 25.23
CA GLY A 376 -6.29 -8.69 25.63
C GLY A 376 -7.50 -9.07 26.49
N THR A 377 -8.18 -8.13 27.15
CA THR A 377 -9.28 -8.37 28.09
C THR A 377 -10.62 -7.74 27.69
N GLY A 378 -10.62 -6.89 26.66
CA GLY A 378 -11.82 -6.24 26.13
C GLY A 378 -12.84 -7.19 25.48
N ALA A 379 -13.95 -6.65 25.00
CA ALA A 379 -14.93 -7.40 24.24
C ALA A 379 -14.32 -8.09 23.01
N LEU A 380 -14.84 -9.27 22.68
CA LEU A 380 -14.42 -9.97 21.47
C LEU A 380 -15.03 -9.26 20.26
N ASN A 381 -14.18 -8.84 19.34
CA ASN A 381 -14.53 -8.26 18.05
C ASN A 381 -14.06 -9.19 16.92
N SER A 382 -14.61 -9.00 15.74
CA SER A 382 -14.19 -9.71 14.54
C SER A 382 -14.14 -8.76 13.35
N ILE A 383 -13.23 -9.05 12.43
CA ILE A 383 -13.10 -8.36 11.14
C ILE A 383 -12.67 -9.40 10.11
N SER A 384 -13.13 -9.30 8.87
CA SER A 384 -12.62 -10.17 7.82
C SER A 384 -11.14 -9.88 7.52
N TYR A 385 -10.40 -10.88 7.06
CA TYR A 385 -8.99 -10.68 6.70
C TYR A 385 -8.83 -9.67 5.56
N THR A 386 -9.74 -9.67 4.61
CA THR A 386 -9.78 -8.71 3.50
C THR A 386 -10.01 -7.27 3.97
N GLU A 387 -10.97 -7.03 4.86
CA GLU A 387 -11.18 -5.70 5.46
C GLU A 387 -9.97 -5.23 6.27
N TYR A 388 -9.27 -6.16 6.93
CA TYR A 388 -8.05 -5.84 7.65
C TYR A 388 -6.92 -5.41 6.71
N LEU A 389 -6.72 -6.11 5.58
CA LEU A 389 -5.77 -5.70 4.54
C LEU A 389 -6.13 -4.36 3.91
N GLN A 390 -7.44 -4.10 3.70
CA GLN A 390 -7.88 -2.80 3.22
C GLN A 390 -7.52 -1.70 4.22
N LYS A 391 -7.77 -1.91 5.51
CA LYS A 391 -7.35 -0.97 6.56
C LYS A 391 -5.83 -0.74 6.58
N CYS A 392 -5.03 -1.78 6.35
CA CYS A 392 -3.58 -1.64 6.22
C CYS A 392 -3.18 -0.74 5.03
N ASN A 393 -3.81 -0.91 3.87
CA ASN A 393 -3.59 -0.02 2.71
C ASN A 393 -4.05 1.41 3.00
N GLU A 394 -5.22 1.61 3.63
CA GLU A 394 -5.70 2.94 4.03
C GLU A 394 -4.73 3.64 4.99
N MET A 395 -4.15 2.91 5.94
CA MET A 395 -3.11 3.44 6.82
C MET A 395 -1.86 3.88 6.04
N MET A 396 -1.45 3.11 5.02
CA MET A 396 -0.32 3.52 4.19
C MET A 396 -0.62 4.77 3.35
N PHE A 397 -1.83 4.90 2.79
CA PHE A 397 -2.25 6.13 2.11
C PHE A 397 -2.27 7.33 3.06
N SER A 398 -2.77 7.16 4.27
CA SER A 398 -2.75 8.20 5.31
C SER A 398 -1.33 8.63 5.68
N SER A 399 -0.40 7.67 5.80
CA SER A 399 1.03 7.95 6.01
C SER A 399 1.64 8.72 4.84
N CYS A 400 1.33 8.35 3.59
CA CYS A 400 1.79 9.08 2.41
C CYS A 400 1.24 10.52 2.37
N MET A 401 -0.04 10.72 2.68
CA MET A 401 -0.63 12.06 2.72
C MET A 401 0.02 12.94 3.80
N LEU A 402 0.25 12.37 4.98
CA LEU A 402 0.92 13.08 6.07
C LEU A 402 2.36 13.42 5.70
N LEU A 403 3.10 12.50 5.07
CA LEU A 403 4.45 12.75 4.57
C LEU A 403 4.48 13.88 3.54
N ILE A 404 3.53 13.93 2.61
CA ILE A 404 3.41 15.06 1.66
C ILE A 404 3.22 16.37 2.43
N VAL A 405 2.34 16.40 3.44
CA VAL A 405 2.14 17.59 4.29
C VAL A 405 3.45 18.03 4.97
N GLU A 406 4.15 17.08 5.56
CA GLU A 406 5.43 17.34 6.24
C GLU A 406 6.49 17.87 5.29
N LEU A 407 6.64 17.29 4.10
CA LEU A 407 7.57 17.76 3.07
C LEU A 407 7.21 19.15 2.54
N MET A 408 5.91 19.46 2.36
CA MET A 408 5.45 20.78 1.96
C MET A 408 5.79 21.85 3.00
N ILE A 409 5.64 21.55 4.28
CA ILE A 409 6.02 22.42 5.39
C ILE A 409 7.55 22.55 5.48
N LEU A 410 8.27 21.42 5.43
CA LEU A 410 9.73 21.37 5.47
C LEU A 410 10.37 22.28 4.40
N LYS A 411 9.91 22.16 3.17
CA LYS A 411 10.45 22.91 2.02
C LYS A 411 9.81 24.30 1.84
N ASN A 412 8.78 24.62 2.62
CA ASN A 412 8.01 25.86 2.49
C ASN A 412 7.44 26.05 1.06
N TRP A 413 6.97 24.98 0.44
CA TRP A 413 6.41 25.00 -0.92
C TRP A 413 4.95 25.48 -0.97
N ILE A 414 4.35 25.78 0.17
CA ILE A 414 2.97 26.28 0.32
C ILE A 414 2.96 27.79 0.50
#